data_9e4d096e0df6061df639139c36a1170b
#
_entry.id   9e4d096e0df6061df639139c36a1170b
#
_cell.length_a   1.000
_cell.length_b   1.000
_cell.length_c   1.000
_cell.angle_alpha   90.00
_cell.angle_beta   90.00
_cell.angle_gamma   90.00
#
_symmetry.space_group_name_H-M   'P 1'
#
loop_
_entity.id
_entity.type
_entity.pdbx_description
1 polymer ?
#
loop_
_entity_poly.entity_id
_entity_poly.type
_entity_poly.pdbx_seq_one_letter_code
_entity_poly.pdbx_strand_id
1 'polypeptide(L)'
;MGKNHALIKKNVFSLLPDEVSATSVGGDCTYEIPKKCIFSEKDMKSWESSEAYDDYFGFIKAMNEASKGKSLKIDCEISEMTQGILNLLSTLDEWIDQTPPIEQPQRFGNKAFALWYQKCKENSSKLLEDILPRELHPAIVELKEYLTESFGNSTRIDYGTGHEMSFCMFLCCLFKLRIFQEKDSIAVVTRVFNKYLNLVRKLQKTYRMEPAGSHGVWSLDDYQFVPFIWGSAQFIGKPIIEPSMFLQDEIVNKLHQEYMFIGCIKYITEVKTGHFAEHSNQLWNISGLTTWTKVNQGLIKMYDGEVLRKFPVIQHVLFGSILRFQACEKVKFALPMQRKPSAPFSVSTSQLTREAVLSRSQSDADALNKKPGFG
;
A
#
# COMPACT_ATOMS: atom_id res chain seq x y z
N MET A 1 -5.45 23.06 -39.25
CA MET A 1 -6.50 23.38 -38.24
C MET A 1 -6.43 22.33 -37.14
N GLY A 2 -5.70 22.67 -36.08
CA GLY A 2 -5.48 21.79 -34.95
C GLY A 2 -6.69 21.78 -34.03
N LYS A 3 -7.22 20.60 -33.71
CA LYS A 3 -8.17 20.43 -32.60
C LYS A 3 -7.37 20.16 -31.33
N ASN A 4 -7.34 21.16 -30.46
CA ASN A 4 -6.84 21.09 -29.12
C ASN A 4 -7.64 20.02 -28.33
N HIS A 5 -7.03 18.91 -28.02
CA HIS A 5 -7.47 18.04 -26.95
C HIS A 5 -6.98 18.68 -25.64
N ALA A 6 -7.80 19.58 -25.10
CA ALA A 6 -7.70 19.94 -23.69
C ALA A 6 -8.12 18.73 -22.88
N LEU A 7 -7.16 17.88 -22.52
CA LEU A 7 -7.29 16.94 -21.41
C LEU A 7 -7.57 17.79 -20.17
N ILE A 8 -8.83 17.82 -19.73
CA ILE A 8 -9.23 18.29 -18.42
C ILE A 8 -8.35 17.51 -17.42
N LYS A 9 -7.31 18.14 -16.91
CA LYS A 9 -6.59 17.65 -15.73
C LYS A 9 -7.63 17.64 -14.63
N LYS A 10 -8.25 16.47 -14.38
CA LYS A 10 -9.00 16.25 -13.14
C LYS A 10 -8.03 16.60 -12.02
N ASN A 11 -8.43 17.54 -11.16
CA ASN A 11 -7.62 17.93 -10.03
C ASN A 11 -7.34 16.67 -9.22
N VAL A 12 -6.06 16.33 -9.03
CA VAL A 12 -5.61 15.09 -8.37
C VAL A 12 -6.24 14.97 -6.99
N PHE A 13 -6.51 16.11 -6.37
CA PHE A 13 -7.08 16.22 -5.02
C PHE A 13 -8.61 16.00 -4.95
N SER A 14 -9.30 15.94 -6.09
CA SER A 14 -10.64 15.35 -6.13
C SER A 14 -10.65 13.83 -5.84
N LEU A 15 -9.48 13.23 -5.63
CA LEU A 15 -9.30 11.84 -5.20
C LEU A 15 -9.05 11.72 -3.69
N LEU A 16 -8.81 12.84 -2.98
CA LEU A 16 -8.81 12.83 -1.52
C LEU A 16 -10.23 12.53 -1.04
N PRO A 17 -10.36 11.87 0.11
CA PRO A 17 -11.65 11.55 0.69
C PRO A 17 -12.56 12.78 0.74
N ASP A 18 -13.84 12.60 0.42
CA ASP A 18 -14.83 13.65 0.59
C ASP A 18 -14.83 14.11 2.06
N GLU A 19 -14.89 15.42 2.24
CA GLU A 19 -14.87 16.04 3.57
C GLU A 19 -16.01 15.49 4.43
N VAL A 20 -15.73 15.19 5.68
CA VAL A 20 -16.80 15.11 6.68
C VAL A 20 -17.45 16.50 6.68
N SER A 21 -18.70 16.60 6.21
CA SER A 21 -19.34 17.88 5.92
C SER A 21 -19.19 18.86 7.09
N ALA A 22 -18.70 20.06 6.80
CA ALA A 22 -18.43 21.08 7.81
C ALA A 22 -19.68 21.51 8.61
N THR A 23 -20.87 21.11 8.17
CA THR A 23 -22.12 21.22 8.90
C THR A 23 -22.19 20.34 10.16
N SER A 24 -21.28 19.38 10.31
CA SER A 24 -21.18 18.53 11.50
C SER A 24 -20.10 18.94 12.51
N VAL A 25 -19.30 19.96 12.24
CA VAL A 25 -18.30 20.47 13.21
C VAL A 25 -18.97 21.32 14.31
N GLY A 26 -20.26 21.60 14.20
CA GLY A 26 -21.05 22.31 15.23
C GLY A 26 -22.28 21.55 15.73
N GLY A 27 -22.55 20.35 15.26
CA GLY A 27 -23.60 19.45 15.73
C GLY A 27 -22.99 18.13 16.18
N ASP A 28 -23.53 17.49 17.22
CA ASP A 28 -23.09 16.25 17.88
C ASP A 28 -22.52 15.18 16.92
N CYS A 29 -21.27 15.37 16.45
CA CYS A 29 -20.52 14.33 15.78
C CYS A 29 -20.09 13.32 16.84
N THR A 30 -20.88 12.29 17.03
CA THR A 30 -20.53 11.18 17.92
C THR A 30 -19.58 10.25 17.17
N TYR A 31 -18.29 10.33 17.49
CA TYR A 31 -17.32 9.34 17.04
C TYR A 31 -17.58 8.00 17.75
N GLU A 32 -17.39 6.89 17.03
CA GLU A 32 -17.66 5.56 17.55
C GLU A 32 -16.37 4.73 17.59
N ILE A 33 -16.28 3.78 18.52
CA ILE A 33 -15.22 2.78 18.47
C ILE A 33 -15.39 1.96 17.18
N PRO A 34 -14.38 1.94 16.29
CA PRO A 34 -14.47 1.20 15.05
C PRO A 34 -14.66 -0.28 15.29
N LYS A 35 -15.48 -0.91 14.44
CA LYS A 35 -15.85 -2.31 14.56
C LYS A 35 -15.75 -3.03 13.22
N LYS A 36 -15.63 -4.35 13.27
CA LYS A 36 -15.72 -5.21 12.07
C LYS A 36 -17.15 -5.18 11.53
N CYS A 37 -17.26 -5.06 10.22
CA CYS A 37 -18.54 -5.07 9.50
C CYS A 37 -18.59 -6.15 8.41
N ILE A 38 -17.49 -6.85 8.17
CA ILE A 38 -17.34 -7.85 7.11
C ILE A 38 -17.06 -9.20 7.76
N PHE A 39 -18.02 -10.12 7.70
CA PHE A 39 -17.97 -11.43 8.34
C PHE A 39 -18.00 -12.59 7.35
N SER A 40 -18.35 -12.31 6.09
CA SER A 40 -18.46 -13.31 5.03
C SER A 40 -18.11 -12.72 3.66
N GLU A 41 -17.84 -13.58 2.68
CA GLU A 41 -17.60 -13.14 1.29
C GLU A 41 -18.79 -12.37 0.68
N LYS A 42 -20.01 -12.56 1.19
CA LYS A 42 -21.18 -11.81 0.73
C LYS A 42 -21.09 -10.32 1.07
N ASP A 43 -20.46 -10.00 2.18
CA ASP A 43 -20.29 -8.62 2.67
C ASP A 43 -19.29 -7.84 1.81
N MET A 44 -18.45 -8.53 1.03
CA MET A 44 -17.47 -7.89 0.14
C MET A 44 -18.11 -6.96 -0.89
N LYS A 45 -19.33 -7.28 -1.38
CA LYS A 45 -20.07 -6.39 -2.29
C LYS A 45 -20.46 -5.08 -1.63
N SER A 46 -20.83 -5.13 -0.35
CA SER A 46 -21.15 -3.94 0.44
C SER A 46 -19.90 -3.10 0.68
N TRP A 47 -18.76 -3.74 0.96
CA TRP A 47 -17.46 -3.09 1.06
C TRP A 47 -17.09 -2.35 -0.24
N GLU A 48 -17.11 -3.06 -1.38
CA GLU A 48 -16.73 -2.49 -2.69
C GLU A 48 -17.61 -1.31 -3.14
N SER A 49 -18.80 -1.16 -2.55
CA SER A 49 -19.71 -0.04 -2.80
C SER A 49 -19.79 0.97 -1.67
N SER A 50 -18.99 0.81 -0.61
CA SER A 50 -19.02 1.67 0.57
C SER A 50 -18.26 2.98 0.37
N GLU A 51 -18.62 3.99 1.17
CA GLU A 51 -17.88 5.25 1.27
C GLU A 51 -16.43 4.99 1.71
N ALA A 52 -16.22 4.11 2.69
CA ALA A 52 -14.90 3.78 3.19
C ALA A 52 -13.98 3.19 2.11
N TYR A 53 -14.52 2.40 1.17
CA TYR A 53 -13.73 1.89 0.04
C TYR A 53 -13.32 3.02 -0.91
N ASP A 54 -14.29 3.87 -1.29
CA ASP A 54 -14.02 4.99 -2.21
C ASP A 54 -13.02 5.98 -1.58
N ASP A 55 -13.18 6.32 -0.30
CA ASP A 55 -12.28 7.18 0.46
C ASP A 55 -10.87 6.61 0.55
N TYR A 56 -10.77 5.36 0.99
CA TYR A 56 -9.48 4.70 1.17
C TYR A 56 -8.72 4.52 -0.15
N PHE A 57 -9.38 3.96 -1.16
CA PHE A 57 -8.74 3.75 -2.45
C PHE A 57 -8.47 5.06 -3.19
N GLY A 58 -9.31 6.07 -2.98
CA GLY A 58 -9.08 7.45 -3.40
C GLY A 58 -7.82 8.03 -2.77
N PHE A 59 -7.67 7.87 -1.45
CA PHE A 59 -6.47 8.28 -0.71
C PHE A 59 -5.20 7.61 -1.24
N ILE A 60 -5.18 6.30 -1.43
CA ILE A 60 -4.02 5.58 -1.99
C ILE A 60 -3.61 6.17 -3.34
N LYS A 61 -4.59 6.46 -4.23
CA LYS A 61 -4.35 7.07 -5.55
C LYS A 61 -3.87 8.52 -5.45
N ALA A 62 -4.42 9.31 -4.53
CA ALA A 62 -4.00 10.70 -4.33
C ALA A 62 -2.53 10.78 -3.85
N MET A 63 -2.15 9.95 -2.89
CA MET A 63 -0.77 9.85 -2.41
C MET A 63 0.18 9.33 -3.50
N ASN A 64 -0.28 8.42 -4.35
CA ASN A 64 0.46 7.97 -5.52
C ASN A 64 0.74 9.13 -6.50
N GLU A 65 -0.26 9.96 -6.78
CA GLU A 65 -0.07 11.14 -7.63
C GLU A 65 0.90 12.15 -7.00
N ALA A 66 0.80 12.38 -5.69
CA ALA A 66 1.72 13.25 -4.94
C ALA A 66 3.18 12.77 -4.99
N SER A 67 3.40 11.45 -5.13
CA SER A 67 4.73 10.82 -5.15
C SER A 67 5.44 10.91 -6.50
N LYS A 68 4.72 11.20 -7.61
CA LYS A 68 5.28 11.14 -8.96
C LYS A 68 6.52 12.01 -9.13
N GLY A 69 7.62 11.37 -9.56
CA GLY A 69 8.89 12.04 -9.86
C GLY A 69 9.61 12.63 -8.63
N LYS A 70 9.24 12.22 -7.41
CA LYS A 70 9.79 12.77 -6.16
C LYS A 70 10.49 11.71 -5.34
N SER A 71 11.77 11.92 -5.04
CA SER A 71 12.54 11.03 -4.15
C SER A 71 12.15 11.22 -2.68
N LEU A 72 12.59 10.31 -1.81
CA LEU A 72 12.43 10.47 -0.36
C LEU A 72 13.17 11.69 0.21
N LYS A 73 14.19 12.20 -0.51
CA LYS A 73 14.98 13.39 -0.12
C LYS A 73 14.43 14.70 -0.66
N ILE A 74 13.27 14.68 -1.35
CA ILE A 74 12.66 15.91 -1.90
C ILE A 74 12.47 16.94 -0.79
N ASP A 75 12.82 18.16 -1.06
CA ASP A 75 12.53 19.28 -0.16
C ASP A 75 11.01 19.51 -0.10
N CYS A 76 10.45 19.55 1.09
CA CYS A 76 9.03 19.76 1.32
C CYS A 76 8.79 20.40 2.70
N GLU A 77 7.73 21.18 2.78
CA GLU A 77 7.27 21.74 4.05
C GLU A 77 6.87 20.61 5.01
N ILE A 78 7.30 20.73 6.26
CA ILE A 78 6.88 19.84 7.35
C ILE A 78 5.98 20.67 8.26
N SER A 79 4.68 20.44 8.17
CA SER A 79 3.72 21.10 9.05
C SER A 79 3.86 20.62 10.49
N GLU A 80 3.33 21.40 11.44
CA GLU A 80 3.33 21.04 12.86
C GLU A 80 2.67 19.66 13.09
N MET A 81 1.57 19.38 12.40
CA MET A 81 0.89 18.08 12.48
C MET A 81 1.75 16.95 11.92
N THR A 82 2.40 17.18 10.79
CA THR A 82 3.35 16.21 10.22
C THR A 82 4.49 15.91 11.20
N GLN A 83 5.06 16.96 11.82
CA GLN A 83 6.13 16.80 12.82
C GLN A 83 5.63 16.06 14.06
N GLY A 84 4.40 16.32 14.51
CA GLY A 84 3.77 15.60 15.62
C GLY A 84 3.69 14.09 15.36
N ILE A 85 3.21 13.68 14.19
CA ILE A 85 3.14 12.26 13.82
C ILE A 85 4.55 11.65 13.67
N LEU A 86 5.53 12.39 13.15
CA LEU A 86 6.92 11.93 13.10
C LEU A 86 7.50 11.71 14.51
N ASN A 87 7.18 12.57 15.46
CA ASN A 87 7.62 12.42 16.86
C ASN A 87 6.94 11.21 17.52
N LEU A 88 5.63 11.01 17.28
CA LEU A 88 4.90 9.83 17.74
C LEU A 88 5.60 8.54 17.25
N LEU A 89 5.88 8.45 15.95
CA LEU A 89 6.58 7.30 15.37
C LEU A 89 7.99 7.13 15.95
N SER A 90 8.70 8.24 16.30
CA SER A 90 10.00 8.16 16.97
C SER A 90 9.88 7.56 18.36
N THR A 91 8.88 8.00 19.13
CA THR A 91 8.61 7.45 20.47
C THR A 91 8.32 5.96 20.41
N LEU A 92 7.51 5.51 19.44
CA LEU A 92 7.24 4.08 19.24
C LEU A 92 8.48 3.30 18.83
N ASP A 93 9.37 3.89 18.03
CA ASP A 93 10.66 3.28 17.63
C ASP A 93 11.61 3.12 18.84
N GLU A 94 11.72 4.14 19.70
CA GLU A 94 12.49 4.09 20.94
C GLU A 94 11.97 3.02 21.90
N TRP A 95 10.67 2.78 21.93
CA TRP A 95 10.09 1.73 22.76
C TRP A 95 10.48 0.33 22.31
N ILE A 96 10.85 0.14 21.05
CA ILE A 96 11.43 -1.14 20.59
C ILE A 96 12.75 -1.39 21.29
N ASP A 97 13.62 -0.38 21.36
CA ASP A 97 14.94 -0.48 22.01
C ASP A 97 14.80 -0.70 23.54
N GLN A 98 13.75 -0.15 24.15
CA GLN A 98 13.41 -0.34 25.56
C GLN A 98 12.76 -1.70 25.87
N THR A 99 12.36 -2.45 24.82
CA THR A 99 11.68 -3.75 24.96
C THR A 99 12.46 -4.81 24.18
N PRO A 100 13.68 -5.17 24.63
CA PRO A 100 14.51 -6.12 23.89
C PRO A 100 13.86 -7.51 23.81
N PRO A 101 14.19 -8.29 22.76
CA PRO A 101 13.73 -9.67 22.64
C PRO A 101 14.09 -10.49 23.88
N ILE A 102 13.15 -11.31 24.33
CA ILE A 102 13.41 -12.28 25.42
C ILE A 102 14.02 -13.56 24.84
N GLU A 103 14.79 -14.25 25.67
CA GLU A 103 15.30 -15.57 25.34
C GLU A 103 14.13 -16.57 25.34
N GLN A 104 13.95 -17.28 24.23
CA GLN A 104 12.88 -18.26 24.05
C GLN A 104 13.31 -19.32 23.03
N PRO A 105 12.81 -20.58 23.16
CA PRO A 105 13.15 -21.65 22.23
C PRO A 105 12.55 -21.50 20.84
N GLN A 106 11.46 -20.74 20.68
CA GLN A 106 10.79 -20.53 19.41
C GLN A 106 11.67 -19.72 18.47
N ARG A 107 11.78 -20.15 17.22
CA ARG A 107 12.54 -19.47 16.17
C ARG A 107 11.88 -18.16 15.73
N PHE A 108 10.55 -18.14 15.67
CA PHE A 108 9.76 -17.00 15.23
C PHE A 108 8.84 -16.49 16.33
N GLY A 109 8.35 -15.26 16.18
CA GLY A 109 7.35 -14.70 17.05
C GLY A 109 7.84 -14.44 18.46
N ASN A 110 8.82 -13.52 18.67
CA ASN A 110 9.31 -13.20 20.01
C ASN A 110 8.23 -12.53 20.87
N LYS A 111 7.91 -13.13 22.02
CA LYS A 111 6.84 -12.70 22.92
C LYS A 111 7.03 -11.30 23.53
N ALA A 112 8.23 -10.73 23.49
CA ALA A 112 8.46 -9.35 23.90
C ALA A 112 7.65 -8.35 23.03
N PHE A 113 7.28 -8.71 21.80
CA PHE A 113 6.38 -7.90 20.99
C PHE A 113 5.05 -7.60 21.68
N ALA A 114 4.49 -8.56 22.40
CA ALA A 114 3.24 -8.36 23.13
C ALA A 114 3.36 -7.26 24.20
N LEU A 115 4.53 -7.14 24.85
CA LEU A 115 4.80 -6.08 25.84
C LEU A 115 4.89 -4.73 25.16
N TRP A 116 5.62 -4.66 24.04
CA TRP A 116 5.72 -3.43 23.23
C TRP A 116 4.33 -3.00 22.73
N TYR A 117 3.55 -3.94 22.19
CA TYR A 117 2.20 -3.68 21.67
C TYR A 117 1.25 -3.19 22.77
N GLN A 118 1.29 -3.82 23.95
CA GLN A 118 0.51 -3.39 25.12
C GLN A 118 0.86 -1.95 25.52
N LYS A 119 2.15 -1.61 25.59
CA LYS A 119 2.62 -0.24 25.87
C LYS A 119 2.10 0.75 24.82
N CYS A 120 2.15 0.38 23.54
CA CYS A 120 1.62 1.19 22.45
C CYS A 120 0.10 1.43 22.63
N LYS A 121 -0.66 0.37 22.88
CA LYS A 121 -2.12 0.43 23.06
C LYS A 121 -2.54 1.31 24.26
N GLU A 122 -1.88 1.14 25.38
CA GLU A 122 -2.18 1.91 26.60
C GLU A 122 -1.89 3.41 26.46
N ASN A 123 -0.88 3.77 25.68
CA ASN A 123 -0.45 5.14 25.53
C ASN A 123 -0.94 5.84 24.25
N SER A 124 -1.58 5.10 23.33
CA SER A 124 -2.01 5.65 22.03
C SER A 124 -2.93 6.87 22.14
N SER A 125 -3.88 6.88 23.09
CA SER A 125 -4.75 8.02 23.31
C SER A 125 -3.96 9.27 23.70
N LYS A 126 -3.07 9.16 24.68
CA LYS A 126 -2.25 10.28 25.15
C LYS A 126 -1.30 10.79 24.06
N LEU A 127 -0.67 9.90 23.31
CA LEU A 127 0.19 10.30 22.18
C LEU A 127 -0.57 11.10 21.12
N LEU A 128 -1.84 10.76 20.88
CA LEU A 128 -2.68 11.49 19.95
C LEU A 128 -3.20 12.80 20.56
N GLU A 129 -3.55 12.85 21.86
CA GLU A 129 -3.95 14.07 22.57
C GLU A 129 -2.85 15.13 22.55
N ASP A 130 -1.57 14.70 22.66
CA ASP A 130 -0.42 15.60 22.66
C ASP A 130 -0.18 16.27 21.28
N ILE A 131 -0.76 15.71 20.20
CA ILE A 131 -0.56 16.18 18.82
C ILE A 131 -1.80 16.91 18.29
N LEU A 132 -3.00 16.38 18.60
CA LEU A 132 -4.24 16.85 17.99
C LEU A 132 -4.81 18.09 18.69
N PRO A 133 -5.42 19.02 17.94
CA PRO A 133 -6.21 20.10 18.54
C PRO A 133 -7.31 19.55 19.45
N ARG A 134 -7.61 20.25 20.54
CA ARG A 134 -8.59 19.79 21.55
C ARG A 134 -9.98 19.50 20.97
N GLU A 135 -10.37 20.22 19.93
CA GLU A 135 -11.64 20.07 19.23
C GLU A 135 -11.75 18.68 18.55
N LEU A 136 -10.62 18.06 18.24
CA LEU A 136 -10.54 16.74 17.58
C LEU A 136 -10.23 15.60 18.56
N HIS A 137 -10.06 15.88 19.87
CA HIS A 137 -9.88 14.82 20.87
C HIS A 137 -11.02 13.79 20.89
N PRO A 138 -12.30 14.13 20.65
CA PRO A 138 -13.34 13.11 20.53
C PRO A 138 -13.09 12.10 19.42
N ALA A 139 -12.38 12.45 18.33
CA ALA A 139 -12.03 11.53 17.23
C ALA A 139 -10.96 10.49 17.61
N ILE A 140 -10.25 10.69 18.71
CA ILE A 140 -9.19 9.79 19.18
C ILE A 140 -9.73 8.38 19.43
N VAL A 141 -11.00 8.26 19.82
CA VAL A 141 -11.65 6.95 20.01
C VAL A 141 -11.60 6.07 18.76
N GLU A 142 -11.65 6.69 17.56
CA GLU A 142 -11.51 5.98 16.29
C GLU A 142 -10.03 5.89 15.83
N LEU A 143 -9.31 7.02 15.87
CA LEU A 143 -7.95 7.12 15.35
C LEU A 143 -6.98 6.16 16.03
N LYS A 144 -7.10 5.98 17.36
CA LYS A 144 -6.23 5.08 18.11
C LYS A 144 -6.38 3.61 17.69
N GLU A 145 -7.56 3.18 17.28
CA GLU A 145 -7.79 1.81 16.86
C GLU A 145 -7.07 1.53 15.53
N TYR A 146 -7.19 2.44 14.55
CA TYR A 146 -6.42 2.31 13.29
C TYR A 146 -4.91 2.39 13.53
N LEU A 147 -4.46 3.26 14.44
CA LEU A 147 -3.04 3.38 14.76
C LEU A 147 -2.52 2.10 15.44
N THR A 148 -3.21 1.56 16.42
CA THR A 148 -2.74 0.37 17.15
C THR A 148 -2.75 -0.88 16.27
N GLU A 149 -3.78 -1.07 15.43
CA GLU A 149 -3.84 -2.18 14.47
C GLU A 149 -2.78 -2.10 13.37
N SER A 150 -2.04 -0.98 13.25
CA SER A 150 -1.02 -0.76 12.21
C SER A 150 0.28 -1.53 12.43
N PHE A 151 0.51 -2.10 13.61
CA PHE A 151 1.82 -2.62 13.98
C PHE A 151 1.90 -4.15 14.07
N GLY A 152 0.82 -4.84 13.77
CA GLY A 152 0.77 -6.30 13.80
C GLY A 152 -0.16 -6.86 14.88
N ASN A 153 -0.23 -8.18 14.97
CA ASN A 153 -1.08 -8.87 15.94
C ASN A 153 -0.26 -9.39 17.13
N SER A 154 -0.58 -8.93 18.34
CA SER A 154 0.18 -9.26 19.57
C SER A 154 0.09 -10.74 19.99
N THR A 155 -0.94 -11.47 19.55
CA THR A 155 -1.12 -12.90 19.86
C THR A 155 -0.40 -13.78 18.85
N ARG A 156 -0.58 -13.53 17.55
CA ARG A 156 0.06 -14.31 16.48
C ARG A 156 1.50 -13.87 16.22
N ILE A 157 1.85 -12.65 16.64
CA ILE A 157 3.16 -12.00 16.40
C ILE A 157 3.48 -12.02 14.90
N ASP A 158 2.50 -11.56 14.13
CA ASP A 158 2.56 -11.47 12.67
C ASP A 158 2.29 -10.04 12.18
N TYR A 159 2.74 -9.77 10.95
CA TYR A 159 2.49 -8.51 10.26
C TYR A 159 2.19 -8.79 8.77
N GLY A 160 1.35 -7.99 8.15
CA GLY A 160 1.05 -8.10 6.71
C GLY A 160 0.25 -6.91 6.19
N THR A 161 -0.21 -7.02 4.94
CA THR A 161 -0.91 -5.95 4.21
C THR A 161 -2.16 -5.40 4.91
N GLY A 162 -2.80 -6.18 5.79
CA GLY A 162 -3.93 -5.70 6.59
C GLY A 162 -3.50 -4.68 7.65
N HIS A 163 -2.34 -4.86 8.28
CA HIS A 163 -1.79 -3.91 9.24
C HIS A 163 -1.25 -2.65 8.55
N GLU A 164 -0.59 -2.80 7.40
CA GLU A 164 -0.23 -1.67 6.54
C GLU A 164 -1.46 -0.85 6.13
N MET A 165 -2.54 -1.53 5.74
CA MET A 165 -3.82 -0.92 5.42
C MET A 165 -4.38 -0.10 6.58
N SER A 166 -4.29 -0.61 7.83
CA SER A 166 -4.72 0.12 9.03
C SER A 166 -3.94 1.42 9.21
N PHE A 167 -2.62 1.45 8.95
CA PHE A 167 -1.86 2.70 8.98
C PHE A 167 -2.28 3.67 7.88
N CYS A 168 -2.50 3.17 6.68
CA CYS A 168 -3.01 4.00 5.58
C CYS A 168 -4.43 4.53 5.88
N MET A 169 -5.28 3.75 6.55
CA MET A 169 -6.59 4.20 7.03
C MET A 169 -6.46 5.28 8.11
N PHE A 170 -5.52 5.12 9.05
CA PHE A 170 -5.21 6.17 10.03
C PHE A 170 -4.84 7.48 9.32
N LEU A 171 -3.92 7.45 8.35
CA LEU A 171 -3.55 8.62 7.57
C LEU A 171 -4.74 9.20 6.77
N CYS A 172 -5.55 8.34 6.16
CA CYS A 172 -6.77 8.74 5.46
C CYS A 172 -7.74 9.49 6.38
N CYS A 173 -7.94 9.01 7.63
CA CYS A 173 -8.73 9.69 8.63
C CYS A 173 -8.18 11.09 8.97
N LEU A 174 -6.85 11.25 9.07
CA LEU A 174 -6.23 12.56 9.34
C LEU A 174 -6.50 13.55 8.20
N PHE A 175 -6.54 13.11 6.93
CA PHE A 175 -6.96 13.95 5.81
C PHE A 175 -8.46 14.27 5.87
N LYS A 176 -9.32 13.30 6.15
CA LYS A 176 -10.77 13.52 6.28
C LYS A 176 -11.13 14.51 7.39
N LEU A 177 -10.38 14.47 8.49
CA LEU A 177 -10.52 15.41 9.61
C LEU A 177 -9.80 16.75 9.37
N ARG A 178 -9.20 16.98 8.21
CA ARG A 178 -8.43 18.18 7.83
C ARG A 178 -7.24 18.47 8.76
N ILE A 179 -6.76 17.47 9.48
CA ILE A 179 -5.52 17.53 10.25
C ILE A 179 -4.35 17.64 9.27
N PHE A 180 -4.36 16.79 8.22
CA PHE A 180 -3.52 16.95 7.04
C PHE A 180 -4.29 17.63 5.91
N GLN A 181 -3.56 18.43 5.15
CA GLN A 181 -4.05 19.14 3.97
C GLN A 181 -3.32 18.65 2.72
N GLU A 182 -3.77 19.06 1.55
CA GLU A 182 -3.14 18.74 0.26
C GLU A 182 -1.63 19.00 0.26
N LYS A 183 -1.21 20.13 0.84
CA LYS A 183 0.21 20.52 0.94
C LYS A 183 1.06 19.53 1.73
N ASP A 184 0.46 18.80 2.67
CA ASP A 184 1.16 17.82 3.50
C ASP A 184 1.40 16.48 2.76
N SER A 185 0.73 16.22 1.63
CA SER A 185 0.74 14.93 0.94
C SER A 185 2.15 14.42 0.63
N ILE A 186 3.06 15.32 0.20
CA ILE A 186 4.45 14.94 -0.09
C ILE A 186 5.18 14.53 1.17
N ALA A 187 5.04 15.30 2.25
CA ALA A 187 5.66 15.00 3.56
C ALA A 187 5.07 13.73 4.18
N VAL A 188 3.75 13.53 4.04
CA VAL A 188 3.09 12.30 4.51
C VAL A 188 3.67 11.07 3.84
N VAL A 189 3.83 11.05 2.51
CA VAL A 189 4.42 9.91 1.81
C VAL A 189 5.92 9.76 2.10
N THR A 190 6.69 10.85 1.92
CA THR A 190 8.15 10.76 1.90
C THR A 190 8.78 10.78 3.29
N ARG A 191 8.08 11.26 4.31
CA ARG A 191 8.57 11.33 5.71
C ARG A 191 7.77 10.43 6.62
N VAL A 192 6.45 10.65 6.75
CA VAL A 192 5.62 9.92 7.72
C VAL A 192 5.53 8.44 7.36
N PHE A 193 5.08 8.12 6.15
CA PHE A 193 4.93 6.72 5.74
C PHE A 193 6.29 6.01 5.64
N ASN A 194 7.33 6.67 5.15
CA ASN A 194 8.67 6.09 5.11
C ASN A 194 9.22 5.82 6.52
N LYS A 195 8.95 6.69 7.50
CA LYS A 195 9.33 6.45 8.90
C LYS A 195 8.55 5.28 9.51
N TYR A 196 7.25 5.21 9.26
CA TYR A 196 6.43 4.04 9.63
C TYR A 196 6.98 2.75 9.00
N LEU A 197 7.31 2.75 7.72
CA LEU A 197 7.89 1.60 7.02
C LEU A 197 9.18 1.11 7.70
N ASN A 198 10.06 2.02 8.10
CA ASN A 198 11.28 1.67 8.81
C ASN A 198 11.00 1.11 10.22
N LEU A 199 10.04 1.69 10.94
CA LEU A 199 9.61 1.24 12.26
C LEU A 199 9.07 -0.20 12.19
N VAL A 200 8.15 -0.50 11.27
CA VAL A 200 7.59 -1.86 11.17
C VAL A 200 8.62 -2.88 10.71
N ARG A 201 9.58 -2.50 9.86
CA ARG A 201 10.73 -3.35 9.53
C ARG A 201 11.62 -3.64 10.74
N LYS A 202 11.81 -2.64 11.61
CA LYS A 202 12.51 -2.84 12.89
C LYS A 202 11.75 -3.81 13.78
N LEU A 203 10.41 -3.67 13.91
CA LEU A 203 9.57 -4.63 14.64
C LEU A 203 9.69 -6.05 14.08
N GLN A 204 9.56 -6.20 12.74
CA GLN A 204 9.65 -7.48 12.04
C GLN A 204 10.99 -8.19 12.32
N LYS A 205 12.11 -7.46 12.24
CA LYS A 205 13.45 -8.01 12.50
C LYS A 205 13.66 -8.31 13.99
N THR A 206 13.34 -7.34 14.88
CA THR A 206 13.59 -7.44 16.32
C THR A 206 12.80 -8.58 16.94
N TYR A 207 11.51 -8.69 16.60
CA TYR A 207 10.66 -9.70 17.21
C TYR A 207 10.43 -10.92 16.31
N ARG A 208 11.12 -11.02 15.17
CA ARG A 208 11.02 -12.14 14.22
C ARG A 208 9.56 -12.44 13.87
N MET A 209 8.82 -11.40 13.50
CA MET A 209 7.41 -11.50 13.17
C MET A 209 7.20 -12.35 11.91
N GLU A 210 6.13 -13.13 11.91
CA GLU A 210 5.76 -13.93 10.74
C GLU A 210 4.93 -13.10 9.74
N PRO A 211 4.96 -13.43 8.44
CA PRO A 211 4.05 -12.84 7.47
C PRO A 211 2.60 -13.24 7.74
N ALA A 212 1.70 -12.25 7.84
CA ALA A 212 0.27 -12.50 8.03
C ALA A 212 -0.40 -12.77 6.68
N GLY A 213 -0.88 -14.00 6.47
CA GLY A 213 -1.64 -14.38 5.27
C GLY A 213 -0.83 -14.36 3.97
N SER A 214 0.48 -14.61 4.06
CA SER A 214 1.35 -14.71 2.89
C SER A 214 0.92 -15.85 1.96
N HIS A 215 0.88 -15.57 0.65
CA HIS A 215 0.72 -16.55 -0.40
C HIS A 215 2.06 -17.07 -0.94
N GLY A 216 3.15 -16.89 -0.20
CA GLY A 216 4.50 -17.28 -0.60
C GLY A 216 4.94 -16.53 -1.86
N VAL A 217 5.50 -17.26 -2.83
CA VAL A 217 6.01 -16.71 -4.10
C VAL A 217 4.95 -16.03 -4.98
N TRP A 218 3.67 -16.23 -4.69
CA TRP A 218 2.56 -15.60 -5.42
C TRP A 218 2.19 -14.22 -4.87
N SER A 219 2.70 -13.85 -3.69
CA SER A 219 2.56 -12.51 -3.13
C SER A 219 3.53 -11.55 -3.82
N LEU A 220 3.19 -10.27 -3.84
CA LEU A 220 4.13 -9.22 -4.25
C LEU A 220 5.31 -9.15 -3.27
N ASP A 221 5.00 -9.14 -1.98
CA ASP A 221 5.92 -9.16 -0.86
C ASP A 221 5.25 -9.86 0.34
N ASP A 222 6.03 -10.28 1.33
CA ASP A 222 5.51 -10.99 2.50
C ASP A 222 4.78 -10.07 3.47
N TYR A 223 5.15 -8.79 3.54
CA TYR A 223 4.69 -7.86 4.57
C TYR A 223 3.93 -6.65 4.03
N GLN A 224 4.36 -6.07 2.91
CA GLN A 224 3.93 -4.75 2.46
C GLN A 224 3.50 -4.74 0.99
N PHE A 225 2.66 -3.75 0.64
CA PHE A 225 2.24 -3.54 -0.74
C PHE A 225 2.32 -2.06 -1.17
N VAL A 226 1.86 -1.16 -0.32
CA VAL A 226 1.74 0.28 -0.62
C VAL A 226 3.09 0.94 -0.98
N PRO A 227 4.23 0.61 -0.33
CA PRO A 227 5.51 1.22 -0.70
C PRO A 227 5.99 0.85 -2.10
N PHE A 228 5.51 -0.23 -2.69
CA PHE A 228 5.76 -0.55 -4.10
C PHE A 228 4.94 0.33 -5.04
N ILE A 229 3.68 0.66 -4.66
CA ILE A 229 2.83 1.57 -5.43
C ILE A 229 3.45 2.97 -5.43
N TRP A 230 3.59 3.58 -4.26
CA TRP A 230 4.10 4.94 -4.14
C TRP A 230 5.57 5.05 -4.55
N GLY A 231 6.36 4.01 -4.29
CA GLY A 231 7.76 3.93 -4.70
C GLY A 231 7.94 3.82 -6.22
N SER A 232 7.08 3.10 -6.93
CA SER A 232 7.12 3.06 -8.40
C SER A 232 6.69 4.41 -9.02
N ALA A 233 5.78 5.14 -8.37
CA ALA A 233 5.40 6.49 -8.79
C ALA A 233 6.57 7.48 -8.73
N GLN A 234 7.50 7.32 -7.80
CA GLN A 234 8.68 8.17 -7.67
C GLN A 234 9.53 8.22 -8.95
N PHE A 235 9.46 7.18 -9.79
CA PHE A 235 10.18 7.11 -11.07
C PHE A 235 9.37 7.62 -12.27
N ILE A 236 8.10 8.00 -12.11
CA ILE A 236 7.26 8.48 -13.21
C ILE A 236 7.63 9.92 -13.55
N GLY A 237 7.83 10.20 -14.85
CA GLY A 237 8.16 11.52 -15.38
C GLY A 237 9.64 11.89 -15.34
N LYS A 238 10.40 11.35 -14.39
CA LYS A 238 11.86 11.52 -14.26
C LYS A 238 12.52 10.20 -13.88
N PRO A 239 12.47 9.16 -14.73
CA PRO A 239 13.09 7.90 -14.43
C PRO A 239 14.63 8.05 -14.44
N ILE A 240 15.28 7.71 -13.33
CA ILE A 240 16.75 7.66 -13.22
C ILE A 240 17.28 6.26 -13.48
N ILE A 241 16.40 5.26 -13.45
CA ILE A 241 16.66 3.85 -13.75
C ILE A 241 15.48 3.26 -14.52
N GLU A 242 15.72 2.23 -15.29
CA GLU A 242 14.68 1.39 -15.88
C GLU A 242 14.20 0.33 -14.87
N PRO A 243 12.97 -0.23 -15.01
CA PRO A 243 12.49 -1.26 -14.09
C PRO A 243 13.44 -2.45 -13.94
N SER A 244 14.04 -2.97 -15.03
CA SER A 244 15.00 -4.09 -14.98
C SER A 244 16.20 -3.83 -14.06
N MET A 245 16.57 -2.60 -13.84
CA MET A 245 17.76 -2.24 -13.08
C MET A 245 17.59 -2.40 -11.56
N PHE A 246 16.38 -2.51 -11.03
CA PHE A 246 16.19 -2.73 -9.60
C PHE A 246 16.64 -4.12 -9.10
N LEU A 247 17.00 -5.03 -10.02
CA LEU A 247 17.60 -6.32 -9.70
C LEU A 247 19.14 -6.26 -9.53
N GLN A 248 19.76 -5.12 -9.86
CA GLN A 248 21.21 -4.94 -9.78
C GLN A 248 21.61 -4.47 -8.38
N ASP A 249 22.43 -5.25 -7.69
CA ASP A 249 22.87 -4.94 -6.31
C ASP A 249 23.53 -3.57 -6.17
N GLU A 250 24.30 -3.13 -7.17
CA GLU A 250 24.92 -1.81 -7.20
C GLU A 250 23.87 -0.70 -7.16
N ILE A 251 22.82 -0.81 -7.98
CA ILE A 251 21.69 0.14 -8.03
C ILE A 251 20.91 0.14 -6.71
N VAL A 252 20.63 -1.07 -6.18
CA VAL A 252 19.93 -1.23 -4.90
C VAL A 252 20.71 -0.56 -3.77
N ASN A 253 22.01 -0.85 -3.66
CA ASN A 253 22.86 -0.28 -2.63
C ASN A 253 23.00 1.24 -2.74
N LYS A 254 22.99 1.80 -3.94
CA LYS A 254 23.11 3.24 -4.19
C LYS A 254 21.81 4.00 -3.88
N LEU A 255 20.64 3.42 -4.20
CA LEU A 255 19.38 4.16 -4.26
C LEU A 255 18.35 3.79 -3.15
N HIS A 256 18.58 2.76 -2.35
CA HIS A 256 17.61 2.28 -1.37
C HIS A 256 17.19 3.32 -0.31
N GLN A 257 18.03 4.30 0.00
CA GLN A 257 17.72 5.38 0.92
C GLN A 257 16.98 6.56 0.29
N GLU A 258 16.92 6.59 -1.05
CA GLU A 258 16.31 7.69 -1.79
C GLU A 258 14.98 7.34 -2.45
N TYR A 259 14.76 6.05 -2.70
CA TYR A 259 13.58 5.56 -3.42
C TYR A 259 12.94 4.39 -2.67
N MET A 260 11.69 4.56 -2.31
CA MET A 260 10.94 3.63 -1.48
C MET A 260 10.87 2.22 -2.09
N PHE A 261 10.62 2.12 -3.40
CA PHE A 261 10.61 0.84 -4.12
C PHE A 261 11.95 0.10 -3.96
N ILE A 262 13.06 0.81 -4.18
CA ILE A 262 14.40 0.23 -4.06
C ILE A 262 14.70 -0.14 -2.62
N GLY A 263 14.23 0.65 -1.65
CA GLY A 263 14.31 0.31 -0.23
C GLY A 263 13.56 -0.97 0.14
N CYS A 264 12.44 -1.29 -0.56
CA CYS A 264 11.76 -2.57 -0.42
C CYS A 264 12.56 -3.72 -0.99
N ILE A 265 13.15 -3.55 -2.18
CA ILE A 265 14.03 -4.56 -2.77
C ILE A 265 15.23 -4.85 -1.85
N LYS A 266 15.86 -3.81 -1.30
CA LYS A 266 16.96 -3.96 -0.32
C LYS A 266 16.52 -4.78 0.89
N TYR A 267 15.35 -4.47 1.46
CA TYR A 267 14.81 -5.20 2.61
C TYR A 267 14.57 -6.68 2.28
N ILE A 268 13.99 -6.98 1.12
CA ILE A 268 13.75 -8.35 0.66
C ILE A 268 15.07 -9.13 0.58
N THR A 269 16.12 -8.54 -0.02
CA THR A 269 17.43 -9.21 -0.15
C THR A 269 18.16 -9.39 1.20
N GLU A 270 17.80 -8.61 2.22
CA GLU A 270 18.33 -8.79 3.58
C GLU A 270 17.63 -9.90 4.37
N VAL A 271 16.35 -10.17 4.11
CA VAL A 271 15.54 -11.10 4.91
C VAL A 271 15.29 -12.44 4.22
N LYS A 272 15.38 -12.49 2.89
CA LYS A 272 15.23 -13.72 2.10
C LYS A 272 16.57 -14.20 1.56
N THR A 273 16.73 -15.51 1.46
CA THR A 273 17.90 -16.18 0.91
C THR A 273 17.55 -16.94 -0.38
N GLY A 274 18.52 -17.14 -1.25
CA GLY A 274 18.34 -17.82 -2.55
C GLY A 274 18.21 -16.84 -3.72
N HIS A 275 17.85 -17.35 -4.89
CA HIS A 275 17.70 -16.53 -6.08
C HIS A 275 16.45 -15.67 -6.03
N PHE A 276 16.59 -14.38 -6.36
CA PHE A 276 15.49 -13.41 -6.31
C PHE A 276 14.24 -13.87 -7.08
N ALA A 277 14.43 -14.47 -8.26
CA ALA A 277 13.34 -15.00 -9.07
C ALA A 277 12.53 -16.13 -8.39
N GLU A 278 13.15 -16.90 -7.50
CA GLU A 278 12.51 -18.03 -6.81
C GLU A 278 11.66 -17.58 -5.63
N HIS A 279 12.16 -16.64 -4.83
CA HIS A 279 11.45 -16.18 -3.61
C HIS A 279 10.60 -14.93 -3.82
N SER A 280 10.76 -14.20 -4.95
CA SER A 280 10.05 -12.95 -5.26
C SER A 280 9.61 -12.90 -6.73
N ASN A 281 8.95 -13.97 -7.17
CA ASN A 281 8.58 -14.19 -8.58
C ASN A 281 7.75 -13.04 -9.16
N GLN A 282 6.81 -12.46 -8.41
CA GLN A 282 6.01 -11.33 -8.88
C GLN A 282 6.86 -10.09 -9.17
N LEU A 283 7.79 -9.76 -8.29
CA LEU A 283 8.73 -8.65 -8.52
C LEU A 283 9.67 -8.95 -9.67
N TRP A 284 10.14 -10.20 -9.80
CA TRP A 284 10.92 -10.61 -10.95
C TRP A 284 10.18 -10.38 -12.27
N ASN A 285 8.91 -10.75 -12.35
CA ASN A 285 8.08 -10.52 -13.54
C ASN A 285 7.88 -9.01 -13.81
N ILE A 286 7.74 -8.21 -12.76
CA ILE A 286 7.62 -6.75 -12.87
C ILE A 286 8.88 -6.11 -13.46
N SER A 287 10.07 -6.65 -13.20
CA SER A 287 11.33 -6.14 -13.76
C SER A 287 11.39 -6.22 -15.29
N GLY A 288 10.62 -7.12 -15.89
CA GLY A 288 10.49 -7.24 -17.35
C GLY A 288 9.64 -6.17 -18.04
N LEU A 289 8.98 -5.29 -17.25
CA LEU A 289 8.17 -4.22 -17.83
C LEU A 289 9.04 -3.05 -18.31
N THR A 290 8.61 -2.42 -19.41
CA THR A 290 9.40 -1.40 -20.11
C THR A 290 9.38 -0.03 -19.47
N THR A 291 8.39 0.29 -18.65
CA THR A 291 8.25 1.64 -18.05
C THR A 291 7.69 1.61 -16.65
N TRP A 292 8.14 2.53 -15.81
CA TRP A 292 7.60 2.71 -14.46
C TRP A 292 6.12 3.08 -14.43
N THR A 293 5.61 3.73 -15.48
CA THR A 293 4.17 4.01 -15.60
C THR A 293 3.36 2.71 -15.69
N LYS A 294 3.82 1.72 -16.48
CA LYS A 294 3.16 0.41 -16.57
C LYS A 294 3.28 -0.36 -15.25
N VAL A 295 4.45 -0.32 -14.61
CA VAL A 295 4.66 -0.91 -13.28
C VAL A 295 3.66 -0.35 -12.28
N ASN A 296 3.58 0.96 -12.15
CA ASN A 296 2.71 1.65 -11.21
C ASN A 296 1.22 1.35 -11.45
N GLN A 297 0.76 1.45 -12.70
CA GLN A 297 -0.63 1.11 -13.07
C GLN A 297 -0.97 -0.36 -12.79
N GLY A 298 -0.03 -1.26 -13.04
CA GLY A 298 -0.17 -2.69 -12.75
C GLY A 298 -0.30 -2.94 -11.25
N LEU A 299 0.57 -2.31 -10.44
CA LEU A 299 0.55 -2.42 -8.98
C LEU A 299 -0.74 -1.87 -8.35
N ILE A 300 -1.27 -0.74 -8.85
CA ILE A 300 -2.55 -0.20 -8.36
C ILE A 300 -3.70 -1.18 -8.65
N LYS A 301 -3.73 -1.79 -9.84
CA LYS A 301 -4.75 -2.80 -10.18
C LYS A 301 -4.57 -4.08 -9.35
N MET A 302 -3.33 -4.50 -9.12
CA MET A 302 -3.01 -5.67 -8.31
C MET A 302 -3.41 -5.44 -6.85
N TYR A 303 -3.18 -4.25 -6.30
CA TYR A 303 -3.62 -3.88 -4.95
C TYR A 303 -5.15 -3.97 -4.80
N ASP A 304 -5.88 -3.43 -5.76
CA ASP A 304 -7.35 -3.56 -5.79
C ASP A 304 -7.77 -5.04 -5.79
N GLY A 305 -7.22 -5.85 -6.70
CA GLY A 305 -7.61 -7.25 -6.87
C GLY A 305 -7.12 -8.19 -5.77
N GLU A 306 -5.88 -8.00 -5.29
CA GLU A 306 -5.22 -8.95 -4.38
C GLU A 306 -5.23 -8.52 -2.90
N VAL A 307 -5.59 -7.28 -2.61
CA VAL A 307 -5.71 -6.78 -1.24
C VAL A 307 -7.14 -6.33 -0.95
N LEU A 308 -7.66 -5.32 -1.69
CA LEU A 308 -8.94 -4.70 -1.35
C LEU A 308 -10.15 -5.60 -1.65
N ARG A 309 -10.04 -6.55 -2.57
CA ARG A 309 -11.11 -7.51 -2.93
C ARG A 309 -10.88 -8.91 -2.36
N LYS A 310 -9.96 -9.06 -1.40
CA LYS A 310 -9.70 -10.34 -0.74
C LYS A 310 -10.32 -10.39 0.64
N PHE A 311 -11.34 -11.23 0.79
CA PHE A 311 -12.00 -11.45 2.07
C PHE A 311 -11.03 -11.76 3.22
N PRO A 312 -10.00 -12.63 3.06
CA PRO A 312 -9.05 -12.92 4.14
C PRO A 312 -8.32 -11.69 4.69
N VAL A 313 -8.15 -10.63 3.89
CA VAL A 313 -7.57 -9.35 4.33
C VAL A 313 -8.65 -8.45 4.93
N ILE A 314 -9.73 -8.23 4.19
CA ILE A 314 -10.73 -7.20 4.49
C ILE A 314 -11.61 -7.57 5.70
N GLN A 315 -11.80 -8.84 6.02
CA GLN A 315 -12.55 -9.28 7.21
C GLN A 315 -11.97 -8.75 8.55
N HIS A 316 -10.73 -8.26 8.54
CA HIS A 316 -10.07 -7.71 9.72
C HIS A 316 -10.19 -6.20 9.84
N VAL A 317 -10.65 -5.52 8.78
CA VAL A 317 -10.77 -4.07 8.72
C VAL A 317 -11.86 -3.57 9.66
N LEU A 318 -11.57 -2.46 10.32
CA LEU A 318 -12.48 -1.78 11.23
C LEU A 318 -13.12 -0.58 10.54
N PHE A 319 -14.37 -0.28 10.87
CA PHE A 319 -15.14 0.84 10.33
C PHE A 319 -15.81 1.61 11.46
N GLY A 320 -15.73 2.93 11.40
CA GLY A 320 -16.31 3.85 12.37
C GLY A 320 -17.09 4.97 11.68
N SER A 321 -17.22 6.09 12.34
CA SER A 321 -17.94 7.26 11.81
C SER A 321 -17.11 8.07 10.81
N ILE A 322 -15.78 7.98 10.86
CA ILE A 322 -14.87 8.66 9.91
C ILE A 322 -14.78 7.88 8.60
N LEU A 323 -14.57 6.56 8.67
CA LEU A 323 -14.57 5.65 7.54
C LEU A 323 -15.83 4.77 7.59
N ARG A 324 -16.88 5.22 6.92
CA ARG A 324 -18.23 4.65 7.06
C ARG A 324 -18.44 3.44 6.16
N PHE A 325 -18.88 2.34 6.76
CA PHE A 325 -19.33 1.15 6.04
C PHE A 325 -20.81 1.29 5.63
N GLN A 326 -21.09 2.25 4.77
CA GLN A 326 -22.41 2.46 4.19
C GLN A 326 -22.28 2.69 2.68
N ALA A 327 -23.34 2.38 1.94
CA ALA A 327 -23.32 2.52 0.51
C ALA A 327 -23.08 3.98 0.09
N CYS A 328 -22.11 4.18 -0.80
CA CYS A 328 -21.91 5.48 -1.41
C CYS A 328 -23.13 5.81 -2.29
N GLU A 329 -23.81 6.91 -2.01
CA GLU A 329 -24.86 7.45 -2.89
C GLU A 329 -24.24 8.02 -4.16
N LYS A 330 -23.75 7.13 -5.04
CA LYS A 330 -23.35 7.53 -6.37
C LYS A 330 -24.60 8.01 -7.11
N VAL A 331 -24.74 9.31 -7.29
CA VAL A 331 -25.71 9.87 -8.25
C VAL A 331 -25.44 9.17 -9.57
N LYS A 332 -26.29 8.23 -9.94
CA LYS A 332 -26.25 7.56 -11.23
C LYS A 332 -26.64 8.60 -12.28
N PHE A 333 -25.70 9.38 -12.75
CA PHE A 333 -25.83 10.05 -14.04
C PHE A 333 -25.87 8.95 -15.10
N ALA A 334 -27.05 8.44 -15.37
CA ALA A 334 -27.33 7.65 -16.56
C ALA A 334 -27.17 8.58 -17.75
N LEU A 335 -26.01 8.56 -18.40
CA LEU A 335 -25.89 9.11 -19.75
C LEU A 335 -26.88 8.37 -20.62
N PRO A 336 -27.72 9.08 -21.40
CA PRO A 336 -28.65 8.44 -22.33
C PRO A 336 -27.83 7.59 -23.31
N MET A 337 -28.10 6.29 -23.34
CA MET A 337 -27.51 5.38 -24.31
C MET A 337 -27.93 5.83 -25.71
N GLN A 338 -27.02 6.43 -26.46
CA GLN A 338 -27.16 6.56 -27.90
C GLN A 338 -27.16 5.14 -28.50
N ARG A 339 -28.33 4.74 -29.00
CA ARG A 339 -28.47 3.52 -29.81
C ARG A 339 -27.55 3.64 -31.03
N LYS A 340 -26.53 2.81 -31.11
CA LYS A 340 -25.77 2.61 -32.36
C LYS A 340 -26.65 1.81 -33.33
N PRO A 341 -26.71 2.21 -34.61
CA PRO A 341 -27.39 1.41 -35.62
C PRO A 341 -26.63 0.10 -35.87
N SER A 342 -27.41 -0.96 -35.99
CA SER A 342 -26.96 -2.28 -36.34
C SER A 342 -26.53 -2.31 -37.82
N ALA A 343 -25.31 -2.81 -38.09
CA ALA A 343 -24.92 -3.29 -39.40
C ALA A 343 -24.02 -4.54 -39.25
N PRO A 344 -24.20 -5.51 -40.15
CA PRO A 344 -23.65 -6.85 -39.97
C PRO A 344 -22.34 -7.03 -40.69
N PHE A 345 -21.35 -7.70 -40.06
CA PHE A 345 -20.38 -8.52 -40.81
C PHE A 345 -19.71 -9.54 -39.88
N SER A 346 -20.01 -10.79 -40.17
CA SER A 346 -19.32 -11.96 -39.66
C SER A 346 -17.98 -12.14 -40.40
N VAL A 347 -16.87 -12.20 -39.70
CA VAL A 347 -15.66 -12.86 -40.20
C VAL A 347 -15.13 -13.78 -39.11
N SER A 348 -15.08 -15.05 -39.47
CA SER A 348 -14.59 -16.18 -38.72
C SER A 348 -13.09 -16.04 -38.44
N THR A 349 -12.71 -16.02 -37.15
CA THR A 349 -11.32 -16.05 -36.70
C THR A 349 -11.00 -17.42 -36.12
N SER A 350 -10.71 -18.37 -37.00
CA SER A 350 -10.21 -19.67 -36.59
C SER A 350 -9.18 -20.17 -37.58
N GLN A 351 -7.97 -19.62 -37.61
CA GLN A 351 -6.81 -20.26 -38.27
C GLN A 351 -5.42 -19.66 -38.00
N LEU A 352 -5.26 -18.71 -37.03
CA LEU A 352 -3.96 -18.05 -36.85
C LEU A 352 -3.22 -18.38 -35.53
N THR A 353 -3.62 -19.39 -34.77
CA THR A 353 -3.01 -19.74 -33.49
C THR A 353 -2.31 -21.09 -33.41
N ARG A 354 -2.05 -21.80 -34.53
CA ARG A 354 -1.39 -23.09 -34.51
C ARG A 354 0.05 -23.12 -35.06
N GLU A 355 0.49 -22.12 -35.80
CA GLU A 355 1.85 -22.12 -36.38
C GLU A 355 2.91 -21.40 -35.53
N ALA A 356 2.55 -20.57 -34.58
CA ALA A 356 3.52 -19.83 -33.74
C ALA A 356 4.06 -20.64 -32.55
N VAL A 357 3.45 -21.75 -32.19
CA VAL A 357 3.86 -22.59 -31.04
C VAL A 357 4.81 -23.73 -31.45
N LEU A 358 4.82 -24.13 -32.73
CA LEU A 358 5.65 -25.23 -33.22
C LEU A 358 7.06 -24.80 -33.67
N SER A 359 7.32 -23.52 -33.89
CA SER A 359 8.66 -23.03 -34.28
C SER A 359 9.63 -22.78 -33.13
N ARG A 360 9.13 -22.71 -31.86
CA ARG A 360 9.97 -22.53 -30.66
C ARG A 360 10.46 -23.84 -30.02
N SER A 361 9.84 -24.96 -30.31
CA SER A 361 10.24 -26.25 -29.72
C SER A 361 11.32 -26.99 -30.51
N GLN A 362 11.67 -26.55 -31.72
CA GLN A 362 12.75 -27.16 -32.53
C GLN A 362 14.12 -26.48 -32.37
N SER A 363 14.20 -25.23 -31.90
CA SER A 363 15.49 -24.57 -31.69
C SER A 363 16.20 -24.98 -30.39
N ASP A 364 15.45 -25.52 -29.39
CA ASP A 364 16.03 -25.90 -28.10
C ASP A 364 16.48 -27.39 -28.06
N ALA A 365 16.08 -28.20 -29.04
CA ALA A 365 16.47 -29.59 -29.11
C ALA A 365 17.87 -29.80 -29.80
N ASP A 366 18.31 -28.87 -30.64
CA ASP A 366 19.59 -28.98 -31.34
C ASP A 366 20.79 -28.44 -30.54
N ALA A 367 20.56 -27.76 -29.43
CA ALA A 367 21.63 -27.22 -28.57
C ALA A 367 22.19 -28.23 -27.54
N LEU A 368 21.52 -29.36 -27.33
CA LEU A 368 21.87 -30.32 -26.26
C LEU A 368 22.68 -31.53 -26.73
N ASN A 369 23.03 -31.64 -28.04
CA ASN A 369 23.66 -32.83 -28.60
C ASN A 369 25.07 -32.64 -29.19
N LYS A 370 25.88 -31.71 -28.65
CA LYS A 370 27.33 -31.65 -28.97
C LYS A 370 28.15 -31.92 -27.72
N LYS A 371 28.48 -33.18 -27.48
CA LYS A 371 29.60 -33.59 -26.61
C LYS A 371 30.91 -33.42 -27.37
N PRO A 372 31.96 -32.82 -26.73
CA PRO A 372 33.30 -32.89 -27.27
C PRO A 372 33.91 -34.24 -26.96
N GLY A 373 34.42 -34.94 -27.99
CA GLY A 373 35.22 -36.13 -27.84
C GLY A 373 36.61 -35.80 -27.33
N PHE A 374 37.09 -36.61 -26.41
CA PHE A 374 38.49 -36.64 -26.00
C PHE A 374 39.35 -37.30 -27.08
N GLY A 375 40.46 -36.69 -27.42
CA GLY A 375 41.65 -37.22 -28.04
C GLY A 375 42.84 -36.50 -27.43
#